data_f24a26ef2d19cead08730aa80f562d24
#
_entry.id   f24a26ef2d19cead08730aa80f562d24
#
_cell.length_a   1.000
_cell.length_b   1.000
_cell.length_c   1.000
_cell.angle_alpha   90.00
_cell.angle_beta   90.00
_cell.angle_gamma   90.00
#
_symmetry.space_group_name_H-M   'P 1'
#
loop_
_entity.id
_entity.type
_entity.pdbx_description
1 polymer ?
#
loop_
_entity_poly.entity_id
_entity_poly.type
_entity_poly.pdbx_seq_one_letter_code
_entity_poly.pdbx_strand_id
1 'polypeptide(L)'
;FYRLQGGGSTAYYSPLLTTLAGGSVMWGRIFKWPDDFFRGTWSFQVVRKVYEGSQGDLDQFAGGLQQSDGVTFSQTIRRDSRDHPEFTTRGSSFSLKSTLSGGILGGQENFHKHILNLEWYTPTFWKFVLLNSMKIGVVKELPAKDGDNSFIPWNDRFIMGGNGIPYGNPLRGYDDSRVGPLTQSGSPIGGNTMVKFEI
;
A
#
# COMPACT_ATOMS: atom_id res chain seq x y z
N PHE A 1 -20.03 -0.75 -8.67
CA PHE A 1 -20.15 -1.67 -7.52
C PHE A 1 -19.22 -2.85 -7.75
N TYR A 2 -18.15 -2.94 -6.98
CA TYR A 2 -17.28 -4.14 -6.96
C TYR A 2 -17.57 -4.89 -5.65
N ARG A 3 -18.07 -6.10 -5.76
CA ARG A 3 -18.21 -7.04 -4.65
C ARG A 3 -17.05 -8.02 -4.72
N LEU A 4 -16.12 -7.93 -3.79
CA LEU A 4 -15.04 -8.90 -3.65
C LEU A 4 -15.56 -10.05 -2.77
N GLN A 5 -15.92 -11.15 -3.38
CA GLN A 5 -16.33 -12.37 -2.68
C GLN A 5 -15.15 -13.35 -2.70
N GLY A 6 -14.51 -13.54 -1.55
CA GLY A 6 -13.53 -14.59 -1.34
C GLY A 6 -14.22 -15.88 -0.95
N GLY A 7 -14.31 -16.84 -1.86
CA GLY A 7 -14.85 -18.16 -1.61
C GLY A 7 -13.90 -19.27 -2.01
N GLY A 8 -13.49 -20.10 -1.08
CA GLY A 8 -12.98 -21.44 -1.31
C GLY A 8 -11.46 -21.62 -1.47
N SER A 9 -10.88 -22.25 -0.47
CA SER A 9 -9.62 -23.02 -0.38
C SER A 9 -8.32 -22.35 -0.80
N THR A 10 -7.47 -22.17 0.20
CA THR A 10 -6.03 -21.88 0.21
C THR A 10 -5.61 -20.44 -0.02
N ALA A 11 -5.05 -19.84 1.03
CA ALA A 11 -4.08 -18.74 1.08
C ALA A 11 -4.52 -17.31 0.73
N TYR A 12 -5.66 -17.04 0.14
CA TYR A 12 -6.09 -15.70 -0.25
C TYR A 12 -7.36 -15.24 0.48
N TYR A 13 -7.45 -15.51 1.76
CA TYR A 13 -8.59 -15.09 2.56
C TYR A 13 -8.49 -13.60 2.91
N SER A 14 -9.36 -12.78 2.32
CA SER A 14 -9.86 -11.62 3.06
C SER A 14 -10.75 -12.18 4.17
N PRO A 15 -10.42 -11.96 5.45
CA PRO A 15 -11.22 -12.46 6.58
C PRO A 15 -12.60 -11.81 6.62
N LEU A 16 -12.77 -10.70 5.91
CA LEU A 16 -14.00 -9.94 5.82
C LEU A 16 -14.46 -9.81 4.37
N LEU A 17 -15.75 -9.98 4.12
CA LEU A 17 -16.37 -9.51 2.89
C LEU A 17 -16.49 -7.98 2.99
N THR A 18 -15.90 -7.27 2.03
CA THR A 18 -15.91 -5.80 2.04
C THR A 18 -16.64 -5.27 0.80
N THR A 19 -17.71 -4.53 1.03
CA THR A 19 -18.41 -3.79 -0.02
C THR A 19 -17.92 -2.34 -0.02
N LEU A 20 -17.52 -1.83 -1.19
CA LEU A 20 -16.94 -0.51 -1.37
C LEU A 20 -17.87 0.36 -2.20
N ALA A 21 -18.15 1.58 -1.74
CA ALA A 21 -18.84 2.61 -2.51
C ALA A 21 -18.14 3.95 -2.32
N GLY A 22 -17.79 4.64 -3.40
CA GLY A 22 -17.08 5.91 -3.27
C GLY A 22 -16.72 6.53 -4.59
N GLY A 23 -15.99 7.65 -4.50
CA GLY A 23 -15.49 8.39 -5.65
C GLY A 23 -14.10 8.94 -5.39
N SER A 24 -13.37 9.20 -6.46
CA SER A 24 -12.04 9.81 -6.39
C SER A 24 -11.81 10.81 -7.50
N VAL A 25 -11.01 11.83 -7.19
CA VAL A 25 -10.49 12.79 -8.16
C VAL A 25 -8.97 12.69 -8.13
N MET A 26 -8.36 12.63 -9.31
CA MET A 26 -6.92 12.56 -9.47
C MET A 26 -6.46 13.61 -10.46
N TRP A 27 -5.35 14.28 -10.15
CA TRP A 27 -4.68 15.20 -11.06
C TRP A 27 -3.17 15.00 -11.00
N GLY A 28 -2.48 15.32 -12.07
CA GLY A 28 -1.04 15.18 -12.18
C GLY A 28 -0.39 16.34 -12.90
N ARG A 29 0.88 16.58 -12.58
CA ARG A 29 1.70 17.61 -13.22
C ARG A 29 3.11 17.10 -13.45
N ILE A 30 3.69 17.45 -14.59
CA ILE A 30 5.11 17.29 -14.87
C ILE A 30 5.82 18.57 -14.41
N PHE A 31 6.88 18.42 -13.64
CA PHE A 31 7.70 19.55 -13.20
C PHE A 31 8.85 19.77 -14.18
N LYS A 32 9.20 21.02 -14.43
CA LYS A 32 10.36 21.40 -15.24
C LYS A 32 11.61 21.69 -14.40
N TRP A 33 11.46 21.72 -13.09
CA TRP A 33 12.52 21.97 -12.14
C TRP A 33 12.43 20.94 -11.00
N PRO A 34 13.51 20.34 -10.53
CA PRO A 34 14.93 20.55 -10.89
C PRO A 34 15.34 19.94 -12.24
N ASP A 35 14.57 18.98 -12.78
CA ASP A 35 14.76 18.40 -14.12
C ASP A 35 13.39 17.94 -14.68
N ASP A 36 13.35 17.57 -15.98
CA ASP A 36 12.12 17.19 -16.69
C ASP A 36 11.62 15.77 -16.35
N PHE A 37 12.32 15.04 -15.47
CA PHE A 37 11.96 13.68 -15.07
C PHE A 37 11.00 13.63 -13.91
N PHE A 38 10.72 14.75 -13.24
CA PHE A 38 9.84 14.80 -12.08
C PHE A 38 8.37 14.90 -12.47
N ARG A 39 7.56 14.07 -11.79
CA ARG A 39 6.09 14.09 -11.87
C ARG A 39 5.50 14.10 -10.48
N GLY A 40 4.49 14.96 -10.29
CA GLY A 40 3.62 14.93 -9.12
C GLY A 40 2.23 14.45 -9.50
N THR A 41 1.68 13.58 -8.68
CA THR A 41 0.28 13.13 -8.81
C THR A 41 -0.37 13.25 -7.44
N TRP A 42 -1.56 13.84 -7.42
CA TRP A 42 -2.38 14.00 -6.22
C TRP A 42 -3.71 13.33 -6.45
N SER A 43 -4.23 12.69 -5.43
CA SER A 43 -5.57 12.11 -5.46
C SER A 43 -6.32 12.40 -4.17
N PHE A 44 -7.59 12.71 -4.30
CA PHE A 44 -8.53 12.82 -3.20
C PHE A 44 -9.61 11.76 -3.40
N GLN A 45 -9.89 10.99 -2.36
CA GLN A 45 -10.79 9.86 -2.41
C GLN A 45 -11.71 9.86 -1.19
N VAL A 46 -12.98 9.60 -1.42
CA VAL A 46 -13.98 9.35 -0.37
C VAL A 46 -14.59 8.00 -0.64
N VAL A 47 -14.50 7.10 0.33
CA VAL A 47 -14.99 5.71 0.21
C VAL A 47 -15.73 5.33 1.47
N ARG A 48 -16.91 4.76 1.29
CA ARG A 48 -17.65 4.02 2.32
C ARG A 48 -17.37 2.54 2.15
N LYS A 49 -16.97 1.88 3.23
CA LYS A 49 -16.70 0.46 3.30
C LYS A 49 -17.72 -0.17 4.25
N VAL A 50 -18.34 -1.26 3.82
CA VAL A 50 -19.21 -2.08 4.66
C VAL A 50 -18.54 -3.44 4.80
N TYR A 51 -18.36 -3.88 6.02
CA TYR A 51 -17.68 -5.12 6.38
C TYR A 51 -18.72 -6.15 6.86
N GLU A 52 -18.63 -7.35 6.29
CA GLU A 52 -19.45 -8.49 6.70
C GLU A 52 -18.51 -9.63 7.13
N GLY A 53 -18.67 -10.13 8.35
CA GLY A 53 -17.83 -11.19 8.91
C GLY A 53 -18.22 -11.53 10.34
N SER A 54 -17.45 -12.41 10.98
CA SER A 54 -17.64 -12.70 12.40
C SER A 54 -17.22 -11.49 13.27
N GLN A 55 -17.75 -11.37 14.48
CA GLN A 55 -17.37 -10.27 15.39
C GLN A 55 -15.86 -10.26 15.67
N GLY A 56 -15.25 -11.44 15.83
CA GLY A 56 -13.81 -11.54 16.05
C GLY A 56 -12.98 -11.05 14.84
N ASP A 57 -13.45 -11.29 13.62
CA ASP A 57 -12.80 -10.77 12.40
C ASP A 57 -13.00 -9.26 12.29
N LEU A 58 -14.19 -8.74 12.62
CA LEU A 58 -14.45 -7.30 12.65
C LEU A 58 -13.53 -6.60 13.63
N ASP A 59 -13.39 -7.12 14.85
CA ASP A 59 -12.52 -6.54 15.88
C ASP A 59 -11.06 -6.54 15.46
N GLN A 60 -10.62 -7.60 14.81
CA GLN A 60 -9.23 -7.76 14.41
C GLN A 60 -8.83 -6.96 13.16
N PHE A 61 -9.72 -6.86 12.18
CA PHE A 61 -9.39 -6.36 10.84
C PHE A 61 -10.08 -5.04 10.46
N ALA A 62 -11.17 -4.71 11.15
CA ALA A 62 -11.98 -3.50 10.89
C ALA A 62 -12.16 -2.61 12.11
N GLY A 63 -11.38 -2.83 13.21
CA GLY A 63 -11.51 -2.06 14.44
C GLY A 63 -12.88 -2.21 15.12
N GLY A 64 -13.56 -3.34 14.93
CA GLY A 64 -14.90 -3.61 15.47
C GLY A 64 -16.04 -2.95 14.69
N LEU A 65 -15.75 -2.27 13.59
CA LEU A 65 -16.74 -1.52 12.82
C LEU A 65 -17.35 -2.41 11.71
N GLN A 66 -18.68 -2.35 11.57
CA GLN A 66 -19.39 -2.94 10.43
C GLN A 66 -19.37 -2.02 9.20
N GLN A 67 -19.14 -0.73 9.42
CA GLN A 67 -19.05 0.28 8.37
C GLN A 67 -17.97 1.28 8.74
N SER A 68 -17.17 1.68 7.75
CA SER A 68 -16.23 2.81 7.89
C SER A 68 -16.32 3.75 6.71
N ASP A 69 -16.17 5.03 7.01
CA ASP A 69 -15.99 6.08 6.01
C ASP A 69 -14.53 6.50 6.00
N GLY A 70 -13.89 6.37 4.84
CA GLY A 70 -12.51 6.77 4.61
C GLY A 70 -12.44 8.00 3.71
N VAL A 71 -11.83 9.07 4.20
CA VAL A 71 -11.48 10.25 3.40
C VAL A 71 -9.97 10.33 3.30
N THR A 72 -9.46 10.16 2.09
CA THR A 72 -8.03 9.96 1.86
C THR A 72 -7.49 10.97 0.87
N PHE A 73 -6.38 11.58 1.23
CA PHE A 73 -5.55 12.38 0.32
C PHE A 73 -4.21 11.67 0.11
N SER A 74 -3.84 11.49 -1.16
CA SER A 74 -2.56 10.89 -1.50
C SER A 74 -1.76 11.80 -2.43
N GLN A 75 -0.46 11.88 -2.17
CA GLN A 75 0.51 12.55 -3.00
C GLN A 75 1.59 11.55 -3.43
N THR A 76 1.91 11.52 -4.70
CA THR A 76 3.02 10.74 -5.24
C THR A 76 3.96 11.67 -5.99
N ILE A 77 5.22 11.73 -5.57
CA ILE A 77 6.30 12.38 -6.29
C ILE A 77 7.17 11.29 -6.88
N ARG A 78 7.34 11.31 -8.19
CA ARG A 78 8.16 10.35 -8.92
C ARG A 78 9.18 11.08 -9.79
N ARG A 79 10.42 10.59 -9.77
CA ARG A 79 11.45 10.91 -10.73
C ARG A 79 11.85 9.64 -11.47
N ASP A 80 11.86 9.67 -12.79
CA ASP A 80 12.18 8.51 -13.61
C ASP A 80 13.13 8.93 -14.73
N SER A 81 14.42 8.65 -14.53
CA SER A 81 15.50 8.97 -15.47
C SER A 81 16.06 7.73 -16.16
N ARG A 82 15.28 6.65 -16.20
CA ARG A 82 15.64 5.43 -16.91
C ARG A 82 15.68 5.67 -18.41
N ASP A 83 16.67 5.09 -19.08
CA ASP A 83 16.86 5.20 -20.53
C ASP A 83 15.74 4.50 -21.31
N HIS A 84 15.22 3.37 -20.81
CA HIS A 84 14.12 2.64 -21.42
C HIS A 84 13.18 2.06 -20.34
N PRO A 85 11.84 2.14 -20.48
CA PRO A 85 10.91 1.66 -19.46
C PRO A 85 10.94 0.13 -19.25
N GLU A 86 11.07 -0.64 -20.34
CA GLU A 86 10.99 -2.11 -20.29
C GLU A 86 12.37 -2.76 -20.20
N PHE A 87 13.34 -2.25 -20.93
CA PHE A 87 14.71 -2.79 -21.02
C PHE A 87 15.71 -1.76 -20.53
N THR A 88 15.57 -1.39 -19.28
CA THR A 88 16.45 -0.38 -18.66
C THR A 88 17.88 -0.87 -18.60
N THR A 89 18.81 -0.11 -19.15
CA THR A 89 20.24 -0.39 -19.07
C THR A 89 20.96 0.54 -18.11
N ARG A 90 20.46 1.74 -17.89
CA ARG A 90 21.02 2.74 -16.97
C ARG A 90 19.96 3.73 -16.50
N GLY A 91 20.26 4.39 -15.40
CA GLY A 91 19.40 5.41 -14.83
C GLY A 91 18.82 5.00 -13.48
N SER A 92 17.88 5.79 -13.01
CA SER A 92 17.25 5.57 -11.71
C SER A 92 15.79 5.92 -11.72
N SER A 93 15.03 5.25 -10.87
CA SER A 93 13.63 5.58 -10.56
C SER A 93 13.49 5.83 -9.06
N PHE A 94 12.91 6.93 -8.71
CA PHE A 94 12.55 7.32 -7.35
C PHE A 94 11.06 7.57 -7.29
N SER A 95 10.39 7.06 -6.26
CA SER A 95 8.98 7.32 -6.02
C SER A 95 8.69 7.41 -4.54
N LEU A 96 8.16 8.55 -4.09
CA LEU A 96 7.64 8.74 -2.75
C LEU A 96 6.12 8.93 -2.82
N LYS A 97 5.39 7.98 -2.26
CA LYS A 97 3.95 8.09 -2.07
C LYS A 97 3.66 8.36 -0.61
N SER A 98 2.96 9.46 -0.34
CA SER A 98 2.46 9.85 0.97
C SER A 98 0.94 9.86 0.95
N THR A 99 0.33 9.17 1.89
CA THR A 99 -1.13 9.05 2.02
C THR A 99 -1.52 9.49 3.42
N LEU A 100 -2.51 10.36 3.49
CA LEU A 100 -3.18 10.80 4.71
C LEU A 100 -4.64 10.36 4.62
N SER A 101 -5.09 9.57 5.57
CA SER A 101 -6.49 9.17 5.70
C SER A 101 -7.03 9.65 7.02
N GLY A 102 -8.21 10.23 7.01
CA GLY A 102 -8.87 10.71 8.23
C GLY A 102 -8.20 11.93 8.86
N GLY A 103 -8.16 11.97 10.18
CA GLY A 103 -7.64 13.11 10.96
C GLY A 103 -8.39 14.41 10.64
N ILE A 104 -7.68 15.37 10.05
CA ILE A 104 -8.26 16.65 9.64
C ILE A 104 -9.25 16.54 8.47
N LEU A 105 -9.17 15.46 7.69
CA LEU A 105 -10.06 15.19 6.56
C LEU A 105 -11.39 14.59 6.99
N GLY A 106 -11.49 14.08 8.22
CA GLY A 106 -12.64 13.36 8.73
C GLY A 106 -12.67 11.88 8.28
N GLY A 107 -13.62 11.11 8.84
CA GLY A 107 -13.72 9.68 8.62
C GLY A 107 -13.17 8.87 9.81
N GLN A 108 -13.35 7.56 9.77
CA GLN A 108 -12.97 6.64 10.84
C GLN A 108 -11.63 5.95 10.61
N GLU A 109 -11.14 5.96 9.36
CA GLU A 109 -9.82 5.43 9.01
C GLU A 109 -8.77 6.51 9.22
N ASN A 110 -8.09 6.51 10.36
CA ASN A 110 -7.19 7.59 10.77
C ASN A 110 -5.73 7.11 10.75
N PHE A 111 -5.02 7.34 9.64
CA PHE A 111 -3.60 6.99 9.53
C PHE A 111 -2.87 7.84 8.50
N HIS A 112 -1.55 7.85 8.61
CA HIS A 112 -0.67 8.28 7.54
C HIS A 112 0.24 7.13 7.10
N LYS A 113 0.50 7.05 5.79
CA LYS A 113 1.30 6.00 5.18
C LYS A 113 2.28 6.60 4.19
N HIS A 114 3.54 6.20 4.29
CA HIS A 114 4.59 6.64 3.39
C HIS A 114 5.25 5.42 2.78
N ILE A 115 5.42 5.43 1.45
CA ILE A 115 6.11 4.40 0.71
C ILE A 115 7.15 5.06 -0.17
N LEU A 116 8.40 4.70 0.06
CA LEU A 116 9.56 5.10 -0.73
C LEU A 116 10.01 3.90 -1.56
N ASN A 117 10.09 4.07 -2.88
CA ASN A 117 10.69 3.11 -3.78
C ASN A 117 11.87 3.77 -4.47
N LEU A 118 12.99 3.05 -4.50
CA LEU A 118 14.24 3.48 -5.12
C LEU A 118 14.75 2.34 -5.99
N GLU A 119 15.13 2.66 -7.22
CA GLU A 119 15.72 1.72 -8.16
C GLU A 119 16.90 2.35 -8.85
N TRP A 120 18.02 1.63 -8.96
CA TRP A 120 19.21 2.04 -9.70
C TRP A 120 19.64 0.94 -10.64
N TYR A 121 19.83 1.32 -11.89
CA TYR A 121 20.29 0.47 -12.96
C TYR A 121 21.71 0.87 -13.33
N THR A 122 22.66 -0.03 -13.11
CA THR A 122 24.07 0.22 -13.36
C THR A 122 24.55 -0.80 -14.38
N PRO A 123 24.99 -0.37 -15.59
CA PRO A 123 25.63 -1.26 -16.54
C PRO A 123 26.92 -1.81 -15.94
N THR A 124 27.10 -3.11 -16.05
CA THR A 124 28.27 -3.79 -15.52
C THR A 124 29.14 -4.32 -16.67
N PHE A 125 29.46 -5.61 -16.65
CA PHE A 125 30.27 -6.23 -17.68
C PHE A 125 29.40 -6.66 -18.87
N TRP A 126 29.84 -6.35 -20.09
CA TRP A 126 29.20 -6.71 -21.36
C TRP A 126 27.77 -6.14 -21.47
N LYS A 127 26.74 -7.02 -21.50
CA LYS A 127 25.32 -6.63 -21.58
C LYS A 127 24.57 -6.80 -20.26
N PHE A 128 25.29 -7.10 -19.18
CA PHE A 128 24.66 -7.26 -17.87
C PHE A 128 24.41 -5.90 -17.22
N VAL A 129 23.25 -5.79 -16.62
CA VAL A 129 22.82 -4.62 -15.85
C VAL A 129 22.53 -5.06 -14.43
N LEU A 130 23.14 -4.40 -13.47
CA LEU A 130 22.85 -4.60 -12.06
C LEU A 130 21.69 -3.69 -11.67
N LEU A 131 20.60 -4.29 -11.19
CA LEU A 131 19.50 -3.58 -10.57
C LEU A 131 19.64 -3.67 -9.06
N ASN A 132 19.67 -2.50 -8.40
CA ASN A 132 19.49 -2.39 -6.98
C ASN A 132 18.14 -1.75 -6.74
N SER A 133 17.27 -2.43 -5.98
CA SER A 133 15.95 -1.96 -5.64
C SER A 133 15.76 -1.92 -4.12
N MET A 134 15.21 -0.82 -3.62
CA MET A 134 14.89 -0.65 -2.21
C MET A 134 13.48 -0.10 -2.05
N LYS A 135 12.68 -0.76 -1.22
CA LYS A 135 11.34 -0.31 -0.88
C LYS A 135 11.21 -0.16 0.63
N ILE A 136 10.86 1.03 1.08
CA ILE A 136 10.62 1.33 2.49
C ILE A 136 9.17 1.77 2.63
N GLY A 137 8.45 1.18 3.58
CA GLY A 137 7.09 1.55 3.90
C GLY A 137 6.91 1.77 5.39
N VAL A 138 6.17 2.80 5.75
CA VAL A 138 5.76 3.08 7.12
C VAL A 138 4.30 3.49 7.11
N VAL A 139 3.51 2.91 8.00
CA VAL A 139 2.14 3.34 8.28
C VAL A 139 2.01 3.55 9.78
N LYS A 140 1.39 4.65 10.17
CA LYS A 140 1.16 4.99 11.58
C LYS A 140 -0.24 5.56 11.75
N GLU A 141 -0.88 5.14 12.82
CA GLU A 141 -2.18 5.64 13.22
C GLU A 141 -2.09 7.10 13.67
N LEU A 142 -3.10 7.87 13.31
CA LEU A 142 -3.28 9.22 13.80
C LEU A 142 -4.18 9.21 15.04
N PRO A 143 -4.00 10.14 15.98
CA PRO A 143 -4.91 10.29 17.10
C PRO A 143 -6.36 10.46 16.61
N ALA A 144 -7.27 9.70 17.17
CA ALA A 144 -8.69 9.91 16.95
C ALA A 144 -9.13 11.24 17.58
N LYS A 145 -10.14 11.88 17.02
CA LYS A 145 -10.88 12.90 17.75
C LYS A 145 -11.64 12.24 18.90
N ASP A 146 -11.85 12.99 19.98
CA ASP A 146 -12.52 12.51 21.20
C ASP A 146 -13.79 11.70 20.86
N GLY A 147 -13.78 10.42 21.26
CA GLY A 147 -14.90 9.51 21.14
C GLY A 147 -14.97 8.65 19.86
N ASP A 148 -14.10 8.87 18.88
CA ASP A 148 -14.10 8.08 17.66
C ASP A 148 -13.10 6.90 17.75
N ASN A 149 -13.53 5.71 17.25
CA ASN A 149 -12.61 4.59 17.04
C ASN A 149 -11.68 4.90 15.86
N SER A 150 -10.39 4.94 16.12
CA SER A 150 -9.37 5.09 15.10
C SER A 150 -8.75 3.73 14.80
N PHE A 151 -8.56 3.39 13.53
CA PHE A 151 -7.87 2.15 13.17
C PHE A 151 -7.18 2.27 11.81
N ILE A 152 -6.19 1.42 11.59
CA ILE A 152 -5.55 1.23 10.29
C ILE A 152 -6.18 0.01 9.64
N PRO A 153 -6.88 0.13 8.50
CA PRO A 153 -7.38 -1.02 7.76
C PRO A 153 -6.25 -2.02 7.49
N TRP A 154 -6.53 -3.31 7.64
CA TRP A 154 -5.51 -4.35 7.50
C TRP A 154 -4.86 -4.38 6.10
N ASN A 155 -5.61 -4.07 5.05
CA ASN A 155 -5.10 -3.96 3.68
C ASN A 155 -4.20 -2.74 3.45
N ASP A 156 -4.15 -1.78 4.38
CA ASP A 156 -3.18 -0.68 4.37
C ASP A 156 -1.89 -1.02 5.12
N ARG A 157 -1.85 -2.11 5.86
CA ARG A 157 -0.64 -2.65 6.48
C ARG A 157 0.23 -3.37 5.45
N PHE A 158 1.48 -3.61 5.81
CA PHE A 158 2.44 -4.27 4.92
C PHE A 158 2.44 -5.77 5.16
N ILE A 159 2.10 -6.52 4.12
CA ILE A 159 2.13 -7.98 4.09
C ILE A 159 3.05 -8.37 2.95
N MET A 160 4.02 -9.26 3.20
CA MET A 160 5.00 -9.70 2.22
C MET A 160 5.00 -11.22 2.11
N GLY A 161 5.54 -11.71 1.00
CA GLY A 161 5.79 -13.13 0.75
C GLY A 161 5.45 -13.56 -0.67
N GLY A 162 6.02 -14.67 -1.09
CA GLY A 162 5.76 -15.34 -2.36
C GLY A 162 5.74 -14.43 -3.58
N ASN A 163 4.70 -14.52 -4.36
CA ASN A 163 4.47 -13.70 -5.54
C ASN A 163 3.88 -12.30 -5.25
N GLY A 164 3.58 -12.00 -3.98
CA GLY A 164 3.02 -10.73 -3.52
C GLY A 164 1.53 -10.54 -3.77
N ILE A 165 0.83 -11.53 -4.29
CA ILE A 165 -0.62 -11.47 -4.50
C ILE A 165 -1.33 -11.87 -3.19
N PRO A 166 -2.37 -11.14 -2.78
CA PRO A 166 -2.96 -9.92 -3.38
C PRO A 166 -2.35 -8.59 -2.87
N TYR A 167 -1.39 -8.61 -1.95
CA TYR A 167 -0.96 -7.44 -1.18
C TYR A 167 0.15 -6.59 -1.83
N GLY A 168 0.67 -6.99 -2.98
CA GLY A 168 1.57 -6.16 -3.79
C GLY A 168 3.02 -6.07 -3.29
N ASN A 169 3.47 -6.98 -2.40
CA ASN A 169 4.83 -6.99 -1.89
C ASN A 169 5.47 -8.39 -2.05
N PRO A 170 5.91 -8.75 -3.27
CA PRO A 170 6.53 -10.04 -3.50
C PRO A 170 7.84 -10.18 -2.75
N LEU A 171 8.13 -11.37 -2.25
CA LEU A 171 9.40 -11.73 -1.66
C LEU A 171 9.71 -13.19 -2.01
N ARG A 172 10.65 -13.39 -2.93
CA ARG A 172 11.04 -14.70 -3.42
C ARG A 172 11.68 -15.54 -2.32
N GLY A 173 11.42 -16.85 -2.31
CA GLY A 173 11.95 -17.78 -1.33
C GLY A 173 11.13 -17.86 -0.04
N TYR A 174 10.03 -17.16 0.05
CA TYR A 174 9.08 -17.22 1.17
C TYR A 174 7.70 -17.62 0.67
N ASP A 175 6.91 -18.26 1.54
CA ASP A 175 5.51 -18.56 1.26
C ASP A 175 4.68 -17.28 1.11
N ASP A 176 3.57 -17.38 0.37
CA ASP A 176 2.68 -16.26 0.13
C ASP A 176 2.15 -15.68 1.45
N SER A 177 2.32 -14.35 1.62
CA SER A 177 1.79 -13.59 2.76
C SER A 177 2.23 -14.07 4.15
N ARG A 178 3.36 -14.78 4.25
CA ARG A 178 3.86 -15.38 5.50
C ARG A 178 4.93 -14.54 6.20
N VAL A 179 5.38 -13.46 5.60
CA VAL A 179 6.40 -12.58 6.20
C VAL A 179 5.73 -11.38 6.85
N GLY A 180 5.82 -11.33 8.18
CA GLY A 180 5.23 -10.31 9.03
C GLY A 180 4.39 -10.90 10.17
N PRO A 181 3.69 -10.07 10.92
CA PRO A 181 2.80 -10.51 12.00
C PRO A 181 1.65 -11.37 11.47
N LEU A 182 1.42 -12.50 12.15
CA LEU A 182 0.34 -13.43 11.85
C LEU A 182 -0.57 -13.59 13.08
N THR A 183 -1.82 -13.97 12.84
CA THR A 183 -2.75 -14.41 13.89
C THR A 183 -2.33 -15.77 14.46
N GLN A 184 -2.95 -16.20 15.54
CA GLN A 184 -2.79 -17.57 16.05
C GLN A 184 -3.24 -18.64 15.05
N SER A 185 -4.20 -18.33 14.18
CA SER A 185 -4.64 -19.20 13.09
C SER A 185 -3.76 -19.15 11.84
N GLY A 186 -2.70 -18.32 11.84
CA GLY A 186 -1.78 -18.16 10.73
C GLY A 186 -2.24 -17.21 9.62
N SER A 187 -3.30 -16.42 9.83
CA SER A 187 -3.73 -15.39 8.90
C SER A 187 -2.84 -14.14 9.03
N PRO A 188 -2.49 -13.46 7.94
CA PRO A 188 -1.63 -12.27 8.00
C PRO A 188 -2.37 -11.08 8.60
N ILE A 189 -1.77 -10.44 9.60
CA ILE A 189 -2.25 -9.17 10.18
C ILE A 189 -1.62 -7.97 9.46
N GLY A 190 -0.40 -8.14 8.96
CA GLY A 190 0.43 -7.10 8.37
C GLY A 190 1.19 -6.25 9.38
N GLY A 191 2.35 -5.76 8.96
CA GLY A 191 3.25 -4.91 9.73
C GLY A 191 2.99 -3.42 9.49
N ASN A 192 3.43 -2.60 10.42
CA ASN A 192 3.38 -1.14 10.29
C ASN A 192 4.61 -0.56 9.60
N THR A 193 5.67 -1.33 9.49
CA THR A 193 6.91 -0.94 8.81
C THR A 193 7.38 -2.07 7.91
N MET A 194 7.89 -1.71 6.75
CA MET A 194 8.45 -2.65 5.77
C MET A 194 9.75 -2.07 5.23
N VAL A 195 10.77 -2.92 5.14
CA VAL A 195 11.99 -2.64 4.38
C VAL A 195 12.27 -3.84 3.50
N LYS A 196 12.44 -3.60 2.21
CA LYS A 196 12.75 -4.62 1.22
C LYS A 196 13.94 -4.14 0.39
N PHE A 197 14.93 -4.99 0.21
CA PHE A 197 16.07 -4.74 -0.66
C PHE A 197 16.24 -5.93 -1.62
N GLU A 198 16.49 -5.64 -2.89
CA GLU A 198 16.70 -6.62 -3.95
C GLU A 198 17.88 -6.20 -4.83
N ILE A 199 18.66 -7.19 -5.24
CA ILE A 199 19.76 -7.06 -6.19
C ILE A 199 19.50 -7.97 -7.39
#